data_196662cf55de0992d8ddb7f82d5ab270
#
_entry.id   196662cf55de0992d8ddb7f82d5ab270
#
_cell.length_a   1.000
_cell.length_b   1.000
_cell.length_c   1.000
_cell.angle_alpha   90.00
_cell.angle_beta   90.00
_cell.angle_gamma   90.00
#
_symmetry.space_group_name_H-M   'P 1'
#
loop_
_entity.id
_entity.type
_entity.pdbx_description
1 polymer ?
#
loop_
_entity_poly.entity_id
_entity_poly.type
_entity_poly.pdbx_seq_one_letter_code
_entity_poly.pdbx_strand_id
1 'polypeptide(L)'
;MIREEQLSSLPANNAEEVSATGRIVLTFDAKVEIAEGTVATLGNKTLAPSVAGKTITFPYMGLDYNTTYTFTLPGNSVSDFYGNKIKENITLKFTTIAPPVVTPGMYDAIASNAEELLEALAKGNEASTSGERFRIFLHDGIYDLGELCLTDVKSNISLIGESMENTIIVNKAPVEGISVSATLRPTGENIYMQDLTLKNDYDYQGSTGRAVCLQDKGNKNVYKNVRMLSYQDTYYSNNNRMRSYFEDSEIHGTVDFICGGGDVFFNRTLLYLEDRSGNCITAPAGDTEWGYVFNDCTIDGYDANKGSYALGRPWQGAPMSVWINTTMKVLPKAEGWSDMSETIIPKLFAEYNSHTESGMAVDCSARKTKYTGGTIPYSPVLTQEEASRFTLENVLSGSDSWQPALLTEQAAAPVLTVNGTTLSWNASDYVFCYAICKNGKVIDFTNETSYTIPADATDNDVFTVRAANQMGGLGQPSNNSNATGIEQSTVAKEIVERQYFNVNGIRINNVGQGLNIIRTIYSDGTIDTVKEFVK
;
A
#
# COMPACT_ATOMS: atom_id res chain seq x y z
N MET A 1 -9.38 -23.04 -22.27
CA MET A 1 -10.85 -22.78 -22.20
C MET A 1 -11.14 -22.46 -20.76
N ILE A 2 -11.59 -21.26 -20.47
CA ILE A 2 -11.99 -20.85 -19.10
C ILE A 2 -13.16 -21.73 -18.66
N ARG A 3 -13.09 -22.29 -17.46
CA ARG A 3 -14.18 -23.04 -16.85
C ARG A 3 -14.69 -22.30 -15.63
N GLU A 4 -15.98 -22.12 -15.52
CA GLU A 4 -16.64 -21.50 -14.39
C GLU A 4 -16.41 -22.32 -13.09
N GLU A 5 -16.29 -23.63 -13.21
CA GLU A 5 -16.05 -24.57 -12.11
C GLU A 5 -14.65 -24.46 -11.47
N GLN A 6 -13.71 -23.72 -12.09
CA GLN A 6 -12.33 -23.51 -11.60
C GLN A 6 -12.06 -22.05 -11.16
N LEU A 7 -13.12 -21.27 -10.99
CA LEU A 7 -13.03 -19.92 -10.46
C LEU A 7 -12.89 -19.95 -8.93
N SER A 8 -11.85 -19.35 -8.40
CA SER A 8 -11.77 -19.04 -6.97
C SER A 8 -11.92 -17.54 -6.74
N SER A 9 -12.42 -17.17 -5.58
CA SER A 9 -12.62 -15.78 -5.21
C SER A 9 -12.13 -15.47 -3.80
N LEU A 10 -11.70 -14.22 -3.62
CA LEU A 10 -11.44 -13.63 -2.32
C LEU A 10 -12.22 -12.29 -2.25
N PRO A 11 -13.15 -12.10 -1.32
CA PRO A 11 -13.66 -13.09 -0.36
C PRO A 11 -14.23 -14.35 -1.04
N ALA A 12 -14.23 -15.46 -0.32
CA ALA A 12 -14.93 -16.66 -0.78
C ALA A 12 -16.44 -16.40 -0.83
N ASN A 13 -17.14 -17.15 -1.66
CA ASN A 13 -18.61 -17.05 -1.69
C ASN A 13 -19.21 -17.47 -0.34
N ASN A 14 -20.11 -16.66 0.21
CA ASN A 14 -20.69 -16.76 1.55
C ASN A 14 -19.68 -16.58 2.70
N ALA A 15 -18.55 -15.91 2.47
CA ALA A 15 -17.65 -15.54 3.55
C ALA A 15 -18.33 -14.60 4.53
N GLU A 16 -18.04 -14.78 5.81
CA GLU A 16 -18.44 -13.91 6.92
C GLU A 16 -17.22 -13.12 7.41
N GLU A 17 -17.45 -12.09 8.23
CA GLU A 17 -16.40 -11.24 8.82
C GLU A 17 -15.45 -10.59 7.79
N VAL A 18 -15.99 -10.26 6.62
CA VAL A 18 -15.22 -9.60 5.56
C VAL A 18 -15.05 -8.14 5.88
N SER A 19 -13.83 -7.63 5.70
CA SER A 19 -13.50 -6.21 5.90
C SER A 19 -14.44 -5.28 5.12
N ALA A 20 -14.81 -4.15 5.70
CA ALA A 20 -15.66 -3.13 5.07
C ALA A 20 -14.92 -2.32 3.98
N THR A 21 -13.59 -2.43 3.96
CA THR A 21 -12.72 -1.88 2.91
C THR A 21 -11.80 -2.99 2.42
N GLY A 22 -11.68 -3.16 1.13
CA GLY A 22 -10.87 -4.24 0.58
C GLY A 22 -11.04 -4.38 -0.93
N ARG A 23 -10.98 -5.60 -1.39
CA ARG A 23 -11.14 -5.92 -2.82
C ARG A 23 -11.74 -7.30 -3.03
N ILE A 24 -12.44 -7.47 -4.12
CA ILE A 24 -12.85 -8.76 -4.63
C ILE A 24 -11.81 -9.17 -5.68
N VAL A 25 -11.22 -10.35 -5.49
CA VAL A 25 -10.27 -10.95 -6.42
C VAL A 25 -10.90 -12.20 -7.00
N LEU A 26 -11.02 -12.27 -8.31
CA LEU A 26 -11.44 -13.46 -9.06
C LEU A 26 -10.21 -14.08 -9.68
N THR A 27 -9.90 -15.33 -9.38
CA THR A 27 -8.74 -16.06 -9.92
C THR A 27 -9.22 -17.18 -10.82
N PHE A 28 -8.70 -17.20 -12.05
CA PHE A 28 -9.07 -18.12 -13.12
C PHE A 28 -7.97 -19.16 -13.39
N ASP A 29 -8.30 -20.25 -14.04
CA ASP A 29 -7.35 -21.29 -14.45
C ASP A 29 -6.44 -20.85 -15.60
N ALA A 30 -6.84 -19.83 -16.37
CA ALA A 30 -6.11 -19.29 -17.52
C ALA A 30 -6.00 -17.77 -17.45
N LYS A 31 -5.11 -17.17 -18.28
CA LYS A 31 -5.05 -15.72 -18.48
C LYS A 31 -6.40 -15.23 -18.99
N VAL A 32 -6.87 -14.12 -18.43
CA VAL A 32 -8.16 -13.52 -18.75
C VAL A 32 -8.03 -12.10 -19.27
N GLU A 33 -9.04 -11.69 -20.00
CA GLU A 33 -9.27 -10.33 -20.46
C GLU A 33 -10.70 -9.92 -20.08
N ILE A 34 -10.91 -8.63 -19.83
CA ILE A 34 -12.22 -8.09 -19.55
C ILE A 34 -12.65 -7.13 -20.67
N ALA A 35 -13.90 -7.16 -21.05
CA ALA A 35 -14.42 -6.29 -22.10
C ALA A 35 -14.33 -4.81 -21.64
N GLU A 36 -13.94 -3.93 -22.57
CA GLU A 36 -13.81 -2.50 -22.31
C GLU A 36 -15.13 -1.91 -21.78
N GLY A 37 -15.04 -1.02 -20.78
CA GLY A 37 -16.21 -0.40 -20.16
C GLY A 37 -16.99 -1.31 -19.21
N THR A 38 -16.54 -2.55 -18.97
CA THR A 38 -17.17 -3.45 -18.00
C THR A 38 -17.04 -2.88 -16.59
N VAL A 39 -18.13 -2.88 -15.87
CA VAL A 39 -18.17 -2.59 -14.43
C VAL A 39 -18.92 -3.72 -13.71
N ALA A 40 -18.52 -4.01 -12.49
CA ALA A 40 -19.26 -4.90 -11.61
C ALA A 40 -20.12 -4.09 -10.65
N THR A 41 -21.11 -4.71 -10.05
CA THR A 41 -21.92 -4.11 -8.97
C THR A 41 -21.67 -4.80 -7.65
N LEU A 42 -21.67 -4.03 -6.55
CA LEU A 42 -21.60 -4.52 -5.18
C LEU A 42 -22.65 -3.77 -4.36
N GLY A 43 -23.81 -4.40 -4.16
CA GLY A 43 -24.98 -3.69 -3.66
C GLY A 43 -25.36 -2.54 -4.60
N ASN A 44 -25.33 -1.32 -4.07
CA ASN A 44 -25.58 -0.08 -4.84
C ASN A 44 -24.33 0.58 -5.41
N LYS A 45 -23.15 0.02 -5.16
CA LYS A 45 -21.85 0.56 -5.64
C LYS A 45 -21.49 -0.06 -6.99
N THR A 46 -20.80 0.72 -7.81
CA THR A 46 -20.22 0.30 -9.08
C THR A 46 -18.71 0.19 -8.93
N LEU A 47 -18.13 -0.94 -9.31
CA LEU A 47 -16.70 -1.22 -9.16
C LEU A 47 -16.03 -1.37 -10.52
N ALA A 48 -14.92 -0.66 -10.72
CA ALA A 48 -14.08 -0.79 -11.90
C ALA A 48 -13.08 -1.95 -11.72
N PRO A 49 -12.86 -2.79 -12.76
CA PRO A 49 -11.89 -3.87 -12.70
C PRO A 49 -10.46 -3.41 -12.94
N SER A 50 -9.51 -4.12 -12.36
CA SER A 50 -8.13 -4.22 -12.86
C SER A 50 -7.81 -5.66 -13.19
N VAL A 51 -7.08 -5.90 -14.30
CA VAL A 51 -6.77 -7.26 -14.78
C VAL A 51 -5.28 -7.48 -14.71
N ALA A 52 -4.87 -8.61 -14.12
CA ALA A 52 -3.48 -8.98 -13.99
C ALA A 52 -3.31 -10.50 -14.18
N GLY A 53 -2.78 -10.91 -15.32
CA GLY A 53 -2.55 -12.33 -15.62
C GLY A 53 -3.83 -13.18 -15.53
N LYS A 54 -3.94 -13.97 -14.48
CA LYS A 54 -5.10 -14.85 -14.21
C LYS A 54 -6.12 -14.24 -13.24
N THR A 55 -5.94 -13.00 -12.81
CA THR A 55 -6.80 -12.36 -11.81
C THR A 55 -7.52 -11.14 -12.34
N ILE A 56 -8.73 -10.93 -11.85
CA ILE A 56 -9.47 -9.68 -12.00
C ILE A 56 -9.77 -9.18 -10.59
N THR A 57 -9.41 -7.94 -10.31
CA THR A 57 -9.54 -7.32 -9.00
C THR A 57 -10.50 -6.14 -9.05
N PHE A 58 -11.39 -6.04 -8.06
CA PHE A 58 -12.37 -4.97 -7.90
C PHE A 58 -12.21 -4.38 -6.48
N PRO A 59 -11.53 -3.23 -6.34
CA PRO A 59 -11.40 -2.57 -5.05
C PRO A 59 -12.74 -2.00 -4.58
N TYR A 60 -13.00 -2.06 -3.29
CA TYR A 60 -14.15 -1.42 -2.66
C TYR A 60 -13.75 -0.78 -1.33
N MET A 61 -14.51 0.23 -0.91
CA MET A 61 -14.35 0.88 0.39
C MET A 61 -15.69 1.38 0.92
N GLY A 62 -15.76 1.57 2.24
CA GLY A 62 -16.91 2.16 2.91
C GLY A 62 -18.18 1.34 2.70
N LEU A 63 -18.12 0.03 2.89
CA LEU A 63 -19.29 -0.82 3.06
C LEU A 63 -19.83 -0.65 4.47
N ASP A 64 -21.15 -0.85 4.63
CA ASP A 64 -21.76 -0.90 5.95
C ASP A 64 -21.33 -2.19 6.67
N TYR A 65 -21.12 -2.10 7.97
CA TYR A 65 -20.80 -3.25 8.82
C TYR A 65 -22.02 -4.17 9.01
N ASN A 66 -21.80 -5.43 9.41
CA ASN A 66 -22.83 -6.46 9.60
C ASN A 66 -23.82 -6.59 8.43
N THR A 67 -23.38 -6.29 7.22
CA THR A 67 -24.25 -6.21 6.05
C THR A 67 -23.84 -7.23 5.00
N THR A 68 -24.82 -7.97 4.50
CA THR A 68 -24.58 -8.92 3.40
C THR A 68 -24.66 -8.22 2.06
N TYR A 69 -23.57 -8.30 1.32
CA TYR A 69 -23.45 -7.74 -0.04
C TYR A 69 -23.50 -8.86 -1.07
N THR A 70 -24.04 -8.52 -2.23
CA THR A 70 -23.94 -9.35 -3.43
C THR A 70 -23.12 -8.60 -4.47
N PHE A 71 -22.00 -9.20 -4.85
CA PHE A 71 -21.21 -8.79 -6.00
C PHE A 71 -21.76 -9.45 -7.26
N THR A 72 -21.82 -8.72 -8.35
CA THR A 72 -22.21 -9.25 -9.66
C THR A 72 -21.33 -8.68 -10.76
N LEU A 73 -20.65 -9.55 -11.49
CA LEU A 73 -19.95 -9.24 -12.73
C LEU A 73 -20.79 -9.76 -13.88
N PRO A 74 -21.18 -8.92 -14.87
CA PRO A 74 -22.04 -9.32 -15.97
C PRO A 74 -21.49 -10.48 -16.82
N GLY A 75 -22.34 -11.36 -17.25
CA GLY A 75 -21.99 -12.42 -18.19
C GLY A 75 -21.44 -11.89 -19.52
N ASN A 76 -20.62 -12.68 -20.17
CA ASN A 76 -19.89 -12.33 -21.41
C ASN A 76 -18.86 -11.19 -21.27
N SER A 77 -18.61 -10.68 -20.07
CA SER A 77 -17.60 -9.63 -19.84
C SER A 77 -16.17 -10.16 -19.71
N VAL A 78 -15.98 -11.43 -19.37
CA VAL A 78 -14.67 -12.08 -19.20
C VAL A 78 -14.44 -13.08 -20.32
N SER A 79 -13.25 -13.03 -20.94
CA SER A 79 -12.81 -13.98 -21.96
C SER A 79 -11.40 -14.48 -21.70
N ASP A 80 -11.08 -15.68 -22.23
CA ASP A 80 -9.70 -16.16 -22.33
C ASP A 80 -9.02 -15.61 -23.60
N PHE A 81 -7.72 -15.92 -23.74
CA PHE A 81 -6.92 -15.55 -24.91
C PHE A 81 -7.50 -16.06 -26.26
N TYR A 82 -8.29 -17.14 -26.23
CA TYR A 82 -8.92 -17.71 -27.41
C TYR A 82 -10.31 -17.12 -27.71
N GLY A 83 -10.76 -16.15 -26.91
CA GLY A 83 -12.07 -15.49 -27.06
C GLY A 83 -13.24 -16.30 -26.48
N ASN A 84 -12.98 -17.39 -25.74
CA ASN A 84 -14.05 -18.09 -25.02
C ASN A 84 -14.51 -17.23 -23.84
N LYS A 85 -15.82 -17.03 -23.72
CA LYS A 85 -16.43 -16.15 -22.70
C LYS A 85 -17.15 -16.97 -21.63
N ILE A 86 -17.13 -16.45 -20.40
CA ILE A 86 -18.04 -16.90 -19.32
C ILE A 86 -19.40 -16.30 -19.63
N LYS A 87 -20.40 -17.14 -19.88
CA LYS A 87 -21.71 -16.72 -20.37
C LYS A 87 -22.61 -16.16 -19.28
N GLU A 88 -22.56 -16.78 -18.11
CA GLU A 88 -23.38 -16.42 -16.96
C GLU A 88 -22.75 -15.28 -16.17
N ASN A 89 -23.57 -14.62 -15.34
CA ASN A 89 -23.06 -13.64 -14.37
C ASN A 89 -22.23 -14.36 -13.32
N ILE A 90 -21.07 -13.78 -12.97
CA ILE A 90 -20.33 -14.23 -11.78
C ILE A 90 -20.92 -13.49 -10.59
N THR A 91 -21.48 -14.25 -9.64
CA THR A 91 -22.10 -13.70 -8.42
C THR A 91 -21.42 -14.25 -7.18
N LEU A 92 -21.11 -13.38 -6.24
CA LEU A 92 -20.56 -13.72 -4.92
C LEU A 92 -21.36 -13.01 -3.84
N LYS A 93 -21.56 -13.68 -2.72
CA LYS A 93 -22.13 -13.08 -1.51
C LYS A 93 -21.11 -13.12 -0.40
N PHE A 94 -21.08 -12.10 0.41
CA PHE A 94 -20.31 -12.08 1.65
C PHE A 94 -20.97 -11.13 2.65
N THR A 95 -20.69 -11.33 3.93
CA THR A 95 -21.18 -10.47 5.02
C THR A 95 -20.00 -9.75 5.63
N THR A 96 -20.11 -8.43 5.77
CA THR A 96 -19.08 -7.61 6.38
C THR A 96 -19.00 -7.85 7.88
N ILE A 97 -17.81 -7.64 8.43
CA ILE A 97 -17.51 -7.76 9.86
C ILE A 97 -18.39 -6.82 10.69
N ALA A 98 -18.57 -7.15 11.97
CA ALA A 98 -19.14 -6.23 12.94
C ALA A 98 -18.27 -4.98 13.09
N PRO A 99 -18.86 -3.79 13.35
CA PRO A 99 -18.07 -2.59 13.56
C PRO A 99 -17.12 -2.77 14.75
N PRO A 100 -15.87 -2.27 14.65
CA PRO A 100 -14.99 -2.27 15.80
C PRO A 100 -15.57 -1.41 16.92
N VAL A 101 -15.39 -1.84 18.16
CA VAL A 101 -15.71 -0.98 19.31
C VAL A 101 -14.58 0.04 19.46
N VAL A 102 -14.84 1.29 19.09
CA VAL A 102 -13.87 2.37 19.18
C VAL A 102 -14.31 3.34 20.26
N THR A 103 -13.44 3.58 21.25
CA THR A 103 -13.65 4.65 22.22
C THR A 103 -13.20 5.97 21.59
N PRO A 104 -14.10 6.95 21.45
CA PRO A 104 -13.71 8.28 20.98
C PRO A 104 -12.59 8.88 21.84
N GLY A 105 -11.64 9.54 21.23
CA GLY A 105 -10.51 10.15 21.91
C GLY A 105 -9.87 11.24 21.04
N MET A 106 -8.73 11.71 21.46
CA MET A 106 -7.91 12.68 20.72
C MET A 106 -6.48 12.14 20.67
N TYR A 107 -5.67 12.63 19.74
CA TYR A 107 -4.26 12.30 19.72
C TYR A 107 -3.58 12.72 21.03
N ASP A 108 -2.71 11.86 21.53
CA ASP A 108 -1.97 12.09 22.78
C ASP A 108 -0.86 13.14 22.59
N ALA A 109 -0.38 13.25 21.35
CA ALA A 109 0.57 14.29 20.95
C ALA A 109 0.37 14.66 19.47
N ILE A 110 0.67 15.92 19.15
CA ILE A 110 0.71 16.45 17.78
C ILE A 110 2.09 17.09 17.61
N ALA A 111 2.75 16.83 16.47
CA ALA A 111 4.07 17.37 16.18
C ALA A 111 4.11 18.01 14.79
N SER A 112 4.92 19.07 14.65
CA SER A 112 5.13 19.81 13.40
C SER A 112 6.62 19.96 13.04
N ASN A 113 7.51 19.46 13.90
CA ASN A 113 8.96 19.50 13.72
C ASN A 113 9.65 18.34 14.46
N ALA A 114 10.96 18.18 14.24
CA ALA A 114 11.74 17.06 14.78
C ALA A 114 11.81 17.08 16.33
N GLU A 115 11.91 18.24 16.95
CA GLU A 115 11.99 18.36 18.42
C GLU A 115 10.67 17.87 19.07
N GLU A 116 9.54 18.33 18.56
CA GLU A 116 8.20 17.91 19.01
C GLU A 116 7.97 16.40 18.76
N LEU A 117 8.44 15.86 17.64
CA LEU A 117 8.41 14.42 17.37
C LEU A 117 9.19 13.62 18.41
N LEU A 118 10.42 14.04 18.72
CA LEU A 118 11.26 13.34 19.69
C LEU A 118 10.66 13.42 21.11
N GLU A 119 10.09 14.56 21.50
CA GLU A 119 9.35 14.69 22.75
C GLU A 119 8.11 13.79 22.79
N ALA A 120 7.33 13.75 21.72
CA ALA A 120 6.16 12.89 21.61
C ALA A 120 6.53 11.41 21.70
N LEU A 121 7.60 10.99 21.01
CA LEU A 121 8.12 9.62 21.08
C LEU A 121 8.63 9.29 22.50
N ALA A 122 9.30 10.21 23.17
CA ALA A 122 9.74 9.99 24.56
C ALA A 122 8.55 9.73 25.49
N LYS A 123 7.49 10.56 25.42
CA LYS A 123 6.24 10.39 26.18
C LYS A 123 5.54 9.06 25.84
N GLY A 124 5.42 8.72 24.56
CA GLY A 124 4.85 7.46 24.13
C GLY A 124 5.65 6.24 24.60
N ASN A 125 6.98 6.33 24.56
CA ASN A 125 7.87 5.29 25.05
C ASN A 125 7.77 5.09 26.57
N GLU A 126 7.53 6.13 27.35
CA GLU A 126 7.23 6.04 28.79
C GLU A 126 5.86 5.40 29.03
N ALA A 127 4.84 5.81 28.26
CA ALA A 127 3.47 5.30 28.36
C ALA A 127 3.33 3.84 27.89
N SER A 128 4.27 3.30 27.12
CA SER A 128 4.21 1.96 26.50
C SER A 128 3.97 0.80 27.49
N THR A 129 4.25 0.99 28.75
CA THR A 129 4.05 -0.01 29.82
C THR A 129 2.62 -0.08 30.35
N SER A 130 1.78 0.91 30.04
CA SER A 130 0.37 0.94 30.48
C SER A 130 -0.51 -0.08 29.76
N GLY A 131 -0.07 -0.53 28.57
CA GLY A 131 -0.89 -1.36 27.66
C GLY A 131 -1.85 -0.52 26.80
N GLU A 132 -1.97 0.76 27.05
CA GLU A 132 -2.81 1.68 26.28
C GLU A 132 -2.07 2.18 25.04
N ARG A 133 -2.81 2.54 23.99
CA ARG A 133 -2.23 3.05 22.76
C ARG A 133 -1.96 4.54 22.87
N PHE A 134 -0.74 4.95 22.58
CA PHE A 134 -0.32 6.34 22.46
C PHE A 134 -0.29 6.76 20.99
N ARG A 135 -1.11 7.73 20.62
CA ARG A 135 -1.29 8.17 19.22
C ARG A 135 -0.64 9.52 19.00
N ILE A 136 0.28 9.57 18.06
CA ILE A 136 1.03 10.77 17.66
C ILE A 136 0.60 11.15 16.26
N PHE A 137 0.10 12.37 16.07
CA PHE A 137 -0.18 12.93 14.77
C PHE A 137 0.97 13.85 14.34
N LEU A 138 1.37 13.74 13.07
CA LEU A 138 2.45 14.52 12.48
C LEU A 138 1.90 15.34 11.32
N HIS A 139 1.95 16.66 11.44
CA HIS A 139 1.64 17.54 10.32
C HIS A 139 2.63 17.36 9.17
N ASP A 140 2.22 17.69 7.94
CA ASP A 140 3.13 17.73 6.81
C ASP A 140 4.34 18.62 7.11
N GLY A 141 5.54 18.07 6.96
CA GLY A 141 6.79 18.73 7.27
C GLY A 141 7.97 17.77 7.18
N ILE A 142 9.17 18.33 7.25
CA ILE A 142 10.42 17.57 7.33
C ILE A 142 10.87 17.51 8.78
N TYR A 143 10.87 16.33 9.35
CA TYR A 143 11.33 16.00 10.70
C TYR A 143 12.79 15.54 10.59
N ASP A 144 13.70 16.50 10.47
CA ASP A 144 15.14 16.25 10.30
C ASP A 144 15.78 15.90 11.65
N LEU A 145 16.13 14.64 11.82
CA LEU A 145 16.82 14.11 13.01
C LEU A 145 18.34 14.31 12.96
N GLY A 146 18.89 14.91 11.90
CA GLY A 146 20.32 15.09 11.71
C GLY A 146 21.06 13.75 11.68
N GLU A 147 22.09 13.61 12.48
CA GLU A 147 22.88 12.37 12.60
C GLU A 147 22.31 11.35 13.60
N LEU A 148 21.16 11.65 14.22
CA LEU A 148 20.53 10.74 15.18
C LEU A 148 20.06 9.47 14.49
N CYS A 149 20.54 8.34 14.99
CA CYS A 149 20.18 7.00 14.52
C CYS A 149 19.52 6.19 15.62
N LEU A 150 18.81 5.13 15.22
CA LEU A 150 18.21 4.16 16.13
C LEU A 150 17.20 4.80 17.10
N THR A 151 16.38 5.74 16.61
CA THR A 151 15.31 6.34 17.41
C THR A 151 14.28 5.27 17.76
N ASP A 152 14.19 4.91 19.04
CA ASP A 152 13.34 3.82 19.52
C ASP A 152 11.85 4.19 19.48
N VAL A 153 11.05 3.24 18.98
CA VAL A 153 9.58 3.24 19.08
C VAL A 153 9.17 1.98 19.84
N LYS A 154 8.58 2.16 21.02
CA LYS A 154 8.13 1.06 21.90
C LYS A 154 6.69 0.63 21.60
N SER A 155 6.18 -0.30 22.41
CA SER A 155 4.87 -0.93 22.18
C SER A 155 3.70 0.04 22.20
N ASN A 156 2.65 -0.29 21.44
CA ASN A 156 1.37 0.42 21.44
C ASN A 156 1.47 1.90 21.01
N ILE A 157 2.40 2.25 20.14
CA ILE A 157 2.52 3.60 19.59
C ILE A 157 1.96 3.61 18.16
N SER A 158 1.12 4.62 17.87
CA SER A 158 0.74 4.99 16.51
C SER A 158 1.47 6.26 16.09
N LEU A 159 2.13 6.22 14.92
CA LEU A 159 2.67 7.40 14.23
C LEU A 159 1.83 7.63 12.97
N ILE A 160 1.08 8.72 12.96
CA ILE A 160 0.15 9.05 11.86
C ILE A 160 0.61 10.34 11.21
N GLY A 161 1.03 10.27 9.96
CA GLY A 161 1.32 11.44 9.15
C GLY A 161 0.05 12.05 8.56
N GLU A 162 0.13 13.31 8.21
CA GLU A 162 -0.93 14.00 7.47
C GLU A 162 -1.01 13.51 6.04
N SER A 163 0.15 13.28 5.38
CA SER A 163 0.28 12.64 4.07
C SER A 163 1.60 11.88 3.92
N MET A 164 1.60 10.79 3.15
CA MET A 164 2.80 10.02 2.88
C MET A 164 3.88 10.86 2.18
N GLU A 165 3.47 11.71 1.25
CA GLU A 165 4.37 12.49 0.41
C GLU A 165 5.10 13.60 1.16
N ASN A 166 4.45 14.21 2.16
CA ASN A 166 4.94 15.44 2.77
C ASN A 166 5.26 15.33 4.27
N THR A 167 4.85 14.25 4.95
CA THR A 167 5.26 13.97 6.33
C THR A 167 6.52 13.12 6.30
N ILE A 168 7.70 13.74 6.39
CA ILE A 168 8.99 13.07 6.14
C ILE A 168 9.84 13.07 7.39
N ILE A 169 10.08 11.89 7.97
CA ILE A 169 11.07 11.70 9.04
C ILE A 169 12.38 11.27 8.41
N VAL A 170 13.42 12.09 8.56
CA VAL A 170 14.71 11.86 7.91
C VAL A 170 15.86 11.93 8.90
N ASN A 171 16.83 11.04 8.75
CA ASN A 171 18.16 11.21 9.34
C ASN A 171 19.25 11.13 8.26
N LYS A 172 20.44 11.57 8.59
CA LYS A 172 21.65 11.37 7.79
C LYS A 172 22.65 10.58 8.62
N ALA A 173 22.62 9.25 8.51
CA ALA A 173 23.51 8.40 9.28
C ALA A 173 24.98 8.77 9.04
N PRO A 174 25.79 9.02 10.07
CA PRO A 174 27.20 9.42 9.91
C PRO A 174 28.09 8.27 9.46
N VAL A 175 27.65 7.02 9.67
CA VAL A 175 28.36 5.80 9.30
C VAL A 175 27.39 4.79 8.69
N GLU A 176 27.85 4.02 7.72
CA GLU A 176 27.11 2.90 7.18
C GLU A 176 27.02 1.75 8.19
N GLY A 177 25.96 0.97 8.12
CA GLY A 177 25.88 -0.29 8.89
C GLY A 177 24.45 -0.69 9.23
N ILE A 178 24.16 -1.97 9.00
CA ILE A 178 22.81 -2.53 9.21
C ILE A 178 22.30 -2.40 10.66
N SER A 179 23.20 -2.33 11.65
CA SER A 179 22.82 -2.31 13.07
C SER A 179 22.90 -0.91 13.71
N VAL A 180 23.38 0.10 12.98
CA VAL A 180 23.73 1.42 13.57
C VAL A 180 23.14 2.61 12.85
N SER A 181 22.62 2.45 11.61
CA SER A 181 22.25 3.57 10.75
C SER A 181 20.75 3.90 10.74
N ALA A 182 19.89 3.09 11.35
CA ALA A 182 18.44 3.20 11.17
C ALA A 182 17.86 4.54 11.63
N THR A 183 16.95 5.09 10.82
CA THR A 183 16.17 6.29 11.17
C THR A 183 15.28 6.01 12.38
N LEU A 184 14.42 5.00 12.27
CA LEU A 184 13.60 4.53 13.39
C LEU A 184 13.87 3.06 13.71
N ARG A 185 13.68 2.73 15.00
CA ARG A 185 13.86 1.37 15.50
C ARG A 185 12.67 0.94 16.36
N PRO A 186 11.62 0.33 15.76
CA PRO A 186 10.61 -0.39 16.50
C PRO A 186 11.23 -1.46 17.40
N THR A 187 11.05 -1.35 18.71
CA THR A 187 11.56 -2.32 19.71
C THR A 187 10.45 -3.00 20.50
N GLY A 188 9.21 -2.59 20.25
CA GLY A 188 8.02 -3.09 20.93
C GLY A 188 7.04 -3.78 19.99
N GLU A 189 5.88 -4.12 20.53
CA GLU A 189 4.78 -4.76 19.81
C GLU A 189 3.64 -3.78 19.51
N ASN A 190 2.80 -4.13 18.53
CA ASN A 190 1.60 -3.37 18.17
C ASN A 190 1.87 -1.92 17.77
N ILE A 191 2.99 -1.67 17.10
CA ILE A 191 3.28 -0.37 16.51
C ILE A 191 2.48 -0.23 15.22
N TYR A 192 1.93 0.95 15.00
CA TYR A 192 1.17 1.30 13.79
C TYR A 192 1.74 2.57 13.18
N MET A 193 2.08 2.53 11.90
CA MET A 193 2.51 3.72 11.16
C MET A 193 1.65 3.88 9.91
N GLN A 194 1.20 5.10 9.64
CA GLN A 194 0.39 5.38 8.46
C GLN A 194 0.66 6.77 7.89
N ASP A 195 0.60 6.90 6.56
CA ASP A 195 0.64 8.15 5.80
C ASP A 195 1.92 8.98 6.07
N LEU A 196 3.10 8.33 6.08
CA LEU A 196 4.37 9.03 6.29
C LEU A 196 5.52 8.43 5.46
N THR A 197 6.56 9.22 5.27
CA THR A 197 7.83 8.79 4.66
C THR A 197 8.94 8.70 5.72
N LEU A 198 9.64 7.58 5.74
CA LEU A 198 10.92 7.42 6.44
C LEU A 198 12.05 7.55 5.43
N LYS A 199 13.08 8.31 5.74
CA LYS A 199 14.24 8.49 4.86
C LYS A 199 15.54 8.37 5.64
N ASN A 200 16.49 7.60 5.11
CA ASN A 200 17.88 7.68 5.53
C ASN A 200 18.69 8.34 4.41
N ASP A 201 19.11 9.58 4.64
CA ASP A 201 19.82 10.40 3.66
C ASP A 201 21.36 10.20 3.74
N TYR A 202 21.77 8.96 4.00
CA TYR A 202 23.17 8.56 4.01
C TYR A 202 23.84 8.93 2.68
N ASP A 203 25.08 9.41 2.75
CA ASP A 203 25.85 9.80 1.56
C ASP A 203 26.30 8.56 0.75
N TYR A 204 25.37 8.01 -0.02
CA TYR A 204 25.57 6.82 -0.83
C TYR A 204 26.39 7.12 -2.09
N GLN A 205 27.58 6.50 -2.19
CA GLN A 205 28.53 6.73 -3.29
C GLN A 205 28.39 5.69 -4.43
N GLY A 206 27.23 5.06 -4.58
CA GLY A 206 26.92 4.16 -5.70
C GLY A 206 27.45 2.72 -5.59
N SER A 207 28.20 2.36 -4.55
CA SER A 207 28.81 1.03 -4.45
C SER A 207 28.55 0.27 -3.14
N THR A 208 28.64 0.93 -2.02
CA THR A 208 28.45 0.33 -0.67
C THR A 208 27.82 1.38 0.24
N GLY A 209 27.10 0.94 1.21
CA GLY A 209 26.49 1.82 2.20
C GLY A 209 25.15 1.27 2.66
N ARG A 210 25.21 0.51 3.74
CA ARG A 210 24.01 0.01 4.43
C ARG A 210 23.40 1.16 5.21
N ALA A 211 22.24 1.58 4.79
CA ALA A 211 21.54 2.76 5.32
C ALA A 211 20.08 2.38 5.60
N VAL A 212 19.84 1.90 6.79
CA VAL A 212 18.51 1.40 7.20
C VAL A 212 17.56 2.58 7.45
N CYS A 213 16.36 2.56 6.88
CA CYS A 213 15.27 3.44 7.31
C CYS A 213 14.59 2.89 8.56
N LEU A 214 14.21 1.62 8.53
CA LEU A 214 13.48 1.00 9.61
C LEU A 214 14.15 -0.30 10.03
N GLN A 215 14.71 -0.33 11.26
CA GLN A 215 15.19 -1.54 11.90
C GLN A 215 14.08 -2.11 12.80
N ASP A 216 13.24 -2.97 12.27
CA ASP A 216 12.11 -3.54 12.98
C ASP A 216 12.55 -4.73 13.85
N LYS A 217 12.46 -4.56 15.17
CA LYS A 217 12.75 -5.59 16.19
C LYS A 217 11.50 -6.03 16.94
N GLY A 218 10.38 -5.46 16.59
CA GLY A 218 9.12 -5.67 17.29
C GLY A 218 8.36 -6.92 16.85
N ASN A 219 7.08 -6.95 17.15
CA ASN A 219 6.15 -7.99 16.72
C ASN A 219 4.75 -7.37 16.55
N LYS A 220 3.98 -7.88 15.62
CA LYS A 220 2.63 -7.39 15.29
C LYS A 220 2.62 -5.90 14.90
N ASN A 221 3.62 -5.46 14.14
CA ASN A 221 3.71 -4.10 13.65
C ASN A 221 3.03 -3.95 12.29
N VAL A 222 2.39 -2.81 12.08
CA VAL A 222 1.61 -2.51 10.87
C VAL A 222 2.10 -1.21 10.25
N TYR A 223 2.37 -1.27 8.94
CA TYR A 223 2.83 -0.16 8.11
C TYR A 223 1.87 0.01 6.94
N LYS A 224 1.02 1.04 7.00
CA LYS A 224 0.03 1.35 5.98
C LYS A 224 0.39 2.64 5.27
N ASN A 225 0.49 2.60 3.93
CA ASN A 225 0.83 3.80 3.15
C ASN A 225 2.08 4.51 3.72
N VAL A 226 3.14 3.71 3.97
CA VAL A 226 4.44 4.19 4.48
C VAL A 226 5.47 4.06 3.37
N ARG A 227 6.17 5.16 3.07
CA ARG A 227 7.27 5.17 2.11
C ARG A 227 8.61 5.08 2.84
N MET A 228 9.50 4.22 2.38
CA MET A 228 10.87 4.09 2.90
C MET A 228 11.86 4.40 1.78
N LEU A 229 12.65 5.45 1.96
CA LEU A 229 13.61 5.96 0.98
C LEU A 229 15.04 5.76 1.48
N SER A 230 15.75 4.82 0.90
CA SER A 230 17.19 4.62 1.12
C SER A 230 17.80 3.75 0.01
N TYR A 231 18.90 3.08 0.31
CA TYR A 231 19.68 2.32 -0.67
C TYR A 231 19.82 0.85 -0.25
N GLN A 232 20.95 0.46 0.36
CA GLN A 232 21.14 -0.91 0.84
C GLN A 232 20.52 -1.10 2.22
N ASP A 233 19.84 -2.24 2.44
CA ASP A 233 19.23 -2.66 3.71
C ASP A 233 18.13 -1.69 4.22
N THR A 234 17.33 -1.07 3.34
CA THR A 234 16.33 -0.05 3.70
C THR A 234 15.37 -0.49 4.80
N TYR A 235 14.78 -1.67 4.68
CA TYR A 235 13.98 -2.31 5.73
C TYR A 235 14.71 -3.54 6.28
N TYR A 236 15.04 -3.48 7.55
CA TYR A 236 15.68 -4.57 8.27
C TYR A 236 14.76 -5.16 9.34
N SER A 237 14.19 -6.34 9.09
CA SER A 237 13.41 -7.11 10.07
C SER A 237 14.36 -7.88 10.98
N ASN A 238 14.70 -7.31 12.12
CA ASN A 238 15.74 -7.83 13.01
C ASN A 238 15.20 -8.66 14.17
N ASN A 239 14.28 -9.59 13.87
CA ASN A 239 13.73 -10.51 14.87
C ASN A 239 13.10 -11.72 14.15
N ASN A 240 13.67 -12.92 14.32
CA ASN A 240 13.20 -14.15 13.67
C ASN A 240 11.81 -14.63 14.16
N ARG A 241 11.25 -14.01 15.20
CA ARG A 241 9.93 -14.37 15.75
C ARG A 241 8.88 -13.27 15.52
N MET A 242 9.25 -12.24 14.77
CA MET A 242 8.31 -11.14 14.49
C MET A 242 7.29 -11.52 13.43
N ARG A 243 6.16 -10.84 13.49
CA ARG A 243 5.18 -10.75 12.43
C ARG A 243 4.95 -9.28 12.13
N SER A 244 5.01 -8.90 10.86
CA SER A 244 4.75 -7.52 10.43
C SER A 244 3.91 -7.51 9.16
N TYR A 245 3.09 -6.47 9.02
CA TYR A 245 2.19 -6.28 7.91
C TYR A 245 2.42 -4.94 7.23
N PHE A 246 2.65 -4.98 5.92
CA PHE A 246 2.70 -3.81 5.05
C PHE A 246 1.47 -3.77 4.15
N GLU A 247 0.84 -2.61 4.04
CA GLU A 247 -0.28 -2.39 3.14
C GLU A 247 -0.11 -1.06 2.39
N ASP A 248 -0.28 -1.10 1.05
CA ASP A 248 -0.24 0.07 0.17
C ASP A 248 1.03 0.94 0.37
N SER A 249 2.15 0.33 0.75
CA SER A 249 3.40 1.00 1.11
C SER A 249 4.40 1.04 -0.05
N GLU A 250 5.49 1.79 0.09
CA GLU A 250 6.57 1.89 -0.88
C GLU A 250 7.91 1.65 -0.21
N ILE A 251 8.77 0.79 -0.77
CA ILE A 251 10.13 0.55 -0.27
C ILE A 251 11.11 0.70 -1.43
N HIS A 252 12.00 1.66 -1.31
CA HIS A 252 13.03 1.97 -2.31
C HIS A 252 14.39 1.47 -1.86
N GLY A 253 15.19 0.98 -2.79
CA GLY A 253 16.55 0.59 -2.46
C GLY A 253 17.35 -0.03 -3.59
N THR A 254 18.54 -0.49 -3.22
CA THR A 254 19.52 -1.10 -4.15
C THR A 254 19.71 -2.59 -3.85
N VAL A 255 20.54 -2.92 -2.86
CA VAL A 255 20.91 -4.30 -2.53
C VAL A 255 20.31 -4.69 -1.21
N ASP A 256 19.64 -5.87 -1.19
CA ASP A 256 19.09 -6.43 0.03
C ASP A 256 18.17 -5.45 0.79
N PHE A 257 17.49 -4.58 0.03
CA PHE A 257 16.78 -3.47 0.65
C PHE A 257 15.57 -3.90 1.49
N ILE A 258 15.23 -5.20 1.46
CA ILE A 258 14.39 -5.88 2.43
C ILE A 258 15.17 -7.07 2.96
N CYS A 259 15.64 -7.02 4.20
CA CYS A 259 16.51 -8.05 4.75
C CYS A 259 16.16 -8.41 6.20
N GLY A 260 16.60 -9.59 6.64
CA GLY A 260 16.39 -10.08 8.00
C GLY A 260 15.44 -11.26 8.11
N GLY A 261 14.86 -11.47 9.29
CA GLY A 261 14.03 -12.62 9.62
C GLY A 261 12.58 -12.26 9.93
N GLY A 262 11.83 -13.23 10.45
CA GLY A 262 10.42 -13.09 10.79
C GLY A 262 9.47 -13.41 9.64
N ASP A 263 8.17 -13.40 9.95
CA ASP A 263 7.09 -13.60 8.99
C ASP A 263 6.51 -12.23 8.64
N VAL A 264 6.79 -11.75 7.43
CA VAL A 264 6.39 -10.41 6.97
C VAL A 264 5.54 -10.53 5.72
N PHE A 265 4.35 -9.95 5.77
CA PHE A 265 3.42 -9.94 4.66
C PHE A 265 3.34 -8.55 4.03
N PHE A 266 3.77 -8.46 2.79
CA PHE A 266 3.70 -7.25 1.97
C PHE A 266 2.48 -7.35 1.04
N ASN A 267 1.51 -6.46 1.23
CA ASN A 267 0.28 -6.44 0.46
C ASN A 267 0.20 -5.15 -0.36
N ARG A 268 0.14 -5.26 -1.69
CA ARG A 268 0.08 -4.12 -2.60
C ARG A 268 1.21 -3.09 -2.38
N THR A 269 2.39 -3.57 -2.04
CA THR A 269 3.56 -2.72 -1.81
C THR A 269 4.32 -2.47 -3.11
N LEU A 270 4.71 -1.22 -3.34
CA LEU A 270 5.65 -0.86 -4.41
C LEU A 270 7.07 -1.11 -3.93
N LEU A 271 7.82 -1.89 -4.71
CA LEU A 271 9.24 -2.17 -4.52
C LEU A 271 10.01 -1.46 -5.62
N TYR A 272 10.67 -0.37 -5.27
CA TYR A 272 11.31 0.50 -6.25
C TYR A 272 12.83 0.33 -6.26
N LEU A 273 13.37 -0.04 -7.41
CA LEU A 273 14.78 -0.30 -7.62
C LEU A 273 15.50 0.99 -8.04
N GLU A 274 16.36 1.50 -7.16
CA GLU A 274 17.17 2.69 -7.40
C GLU A 274 18.21 2.49 -8.51
N ASP A 275 18.79 3.59 -9.01
CA ASP A 275 19.68 3.61 -10.18
C ASP A 275 21.01 2.90 -9.92
N ARG A 276 20.99 1.58 -10.03
CA ARG A 276 22.14 0.69 -9.91
C ARG A 276 21.87 -0.62 -10.63
N SER A 277 22.79 -1.11 -11.44
CA SER A 277 22.71 -2.45 -12.03
C SER A 277 23.04 -3.53 -11.01
N GLY A 278 22.39 -4.69 -11.11
CA GLY A 278 22.62 -5.85 -10.24
C GLY A 278 22.09 -5.68 -8.82
N ASN A 279 21.00 -4.96 -8.65
CA ASN A 279 20.27 -4.84 -7.39
C ASN A 279 19.70 -6.20 -6.93
N CYS A 280 19.33 -6.27 -5.65
CA CYS A 280 18.66 -7.42 -5.06
C CYS A 280 17.56 -6.92 -4.11
N ILE A 281 16.33 -7.40 -4.27
CA ILE A 281 15.23 -6.91 -3.45
C ILE A 281 15.33 -7.49 -2.04
N THR A 282 15.38 -8.82 -1.92
CA THR A 282 15.31 -9.48 -0.60
C THR A 282 16.57 -10.23 -0.22
N ALA A 283 16.94 -10.15 1.06
CA ALA A 283 17.92 -11.02 1.72
C ALA A 283 17.30 -11.59 3.01
N PRO A 284 16.36 -12.55 2.89
CA PRO A 284 15.72 -13.13 4.06
C PRO A 284 16.68 -14.02 4.82
N ALA A 285 16.48 -14.09 6.15
CA ALA A 285 17.29 -14.86 7.09
C ALA A 285 16.40 -15.64 8.07
N GLY A 286 17.00 -16.63 8.75
CA GLY A 286 16.38 -17.39 9.82
C GLY A 286 15.56 -18.58 9.34
N ASP A 287 15.03 -19.32 10.32
CA ASP A 287 14.19 -20.51 10.13
C ASP A 287 12.75 -20.18 10.51
N THR A 288 12.15 -19.24 9.77
CA THR A 288 10.79 -18.77 10.00
C THR A 288 9.76 -19.73 9.39
N GLU A 289 8.52 -19.63 9.81
CA GLU A 289 7.47 -20.50 9.29
C GLU A 289 7.11 -20.11 7.86
N TRP A 290 6.91 -18.81 7.59
CA TRP A 290 6.44 -18.27 6.31
C TRP A 290 7.45 -17.34 5.62
N GLY A 291 8.32 -16.65 6.38
CA GLY A 291 9.30 -15.70 5.85
C GLY A 291 8.65 -14.47 5.20
N TYR A 292 9.19 -14.03 4.08
CA TYR A 292 8.66 -12.89 3.34
C TYR A 292 7.65 -13.34 2.30
N VAL A 293 6.43 -12.80 2.39
CA VAL A 293 5.35 -13.05 1.43
C VAL A 293 4.94 -11.74 0.78
N PHE A 294 5.05 -11.65 -0.53
CA PHE A 294 4.65 -10.51 -1.35
C PHE A 294 3.37 -10.87 -2.09
N ASN A 295 2.28 -10.16 -1.81
CA ASN A 295 0.98 -10.38 -2.43
C ASN A 295 0.54 -9.13 -3.20
N ASP A 296 0.25 -9.29 -4.49
CA ASP A 296 -0.18 -8.21 -5.39
C ASP A 296 0.75 -6.98 -5.38
N CYS A 297 2.04 -7.20 -5.15
CA CYS A 297 3.05 -6.17 -5.12
C CYS A 297 3.44 -5.73 -6.54
N THR A 298 3.99 -4.53 -6.65
CA THR A 298 4.54 -4.00 -7.90
C THR A 298 6.04 -3.82 -7.77
N ILE A 299 6.80 -4.29 -8.75
CA ILE A 299 8.23 -3.98 -8.89
C ILE A 299 8.40 -2.96 -10.01
N ASP A 300 8.99 -1.82 -9.68
CA ASP A 300 9.32 -0.75 -10.61
C ASP A 300 10.76 -0.28 -10.36
N GLY A 301 11.30 0.61 -11.18
CA GLY A 301 12.63 1.17 -10.97
C GLY A 301 13.29 1.69 -12.23
N TYR A 302 14.54 2.13 -12.09
CA TYR A 302 15.34 2.66 -13.17
C TYR A 302 15.70 1.60 -14.22
N ASP A 303 15.86 2.00 -15.47
CA ASP A 303 16.20 1.12 -16.61
C ASP A 303 17.48 0.31 -16.41
N ALA A 304 18.44 0.78 -15.61
CA ALA A 304 19.65 0.05 -15.25
C ALA A 304 19.39 -1.31 -14.59
N ASN A 305 18.18 -1.50 -14.04
CA ASN A 305 17.77 -2.73 -13.39
C ASN A 305 17.22 -3.79 -14.36
N LYS A 306 16.86 -3.41 -15.57
CA LYS A 306 16.22 -4.31 -16.55
C LYS A 306 17.09 -5.51 -16.87
N GLY A 307 16.60 -6.69 -16.51
CA GLY A 307 17.32 -7.96 -16.71
C GLY A 307 18.55 -8.17 -15.83
N SER A 308 18.77 -7.34 -14.79
CA SER A 308 19.99 -7.38 -13.99
C SER A 308 19.76 -7.62 -12.51
N TYR A 309 18.61 -7.27 -11.95
CA TYR A 309 18.33 -7.45 -10.52
C TYR A 309 17.84 -8.87 -10.18
N ALA A 310 17.95 -9.23 -8.91
CA ALA A 310 17.39 -10.45 -8.34
C ALA A 310 16.19 -10.14 -7.43
N LEU A 311 15.18 -11.02 -7.41
CA LEU A 311 14.08 -11.00 -6.46
C LEU A 311 14.57 -11.23 -5.02
N GLY A 312 15.63 -12.03 -4.88
CA GLY A 312 16.24 -12.28 -3.61
C GLY A 312 17.45 -13.22 -3.64
N ARG A 313 18.11 -13.29 -2.49
CA ARG A 313 19.23 -14.20 -2.21
C ARG A 313 19.20 -14.67 -0.75
N PRO A 314 19.54 -15.94 -0.44
CA PRO A 314 19.42 -16.48 0.91
C PRO A 314 20.57 -15.95 1.78
N TRP A 315 20.25 -15.27 2.90
CA TRP A 315 21.28 -14.70 3.77
C TRP A 315 21.74 -15.69 4.85
N GLN A 316 20.82 -16.22 5.66
CA GLN A 316 21.14 -17.13 6.77
C GLN A 316 19.99 -18.10 7.04
N GLY A 317 20.31 -19.28 7.62
CA GLY A 317 19.31 -20.28 8.01
C GLY A 317 18.64 -20.96 6.82
N ALA A 318 17.33 -21.18 6.91
CA ALA A 318 16.49 -21.75 5.86
C ALA A 318 15.41 -20.73 5.42
N PRO A 319 15.80 -19.64 4.76
CA PRO A 319 14.92 -18.50 4.52
C PRO A 319 13.85 -18.79 3.46
N MET A 320 12.77 -18.01 3.52
CA MET A 320 11.68 -18.04 2.54
C MET A 320 11.43 -16.65 1.95
N SER A 321 11.13 -16.63 0.65
CA SER A 321 10.66 -15.44 -0.09
C SER A 321 9.70 -15.89 -1.17
N VAL A 322 8.42 -15.53 -1.03
CA VAL A 322 7.33 -16.00 -1.89
C VAL A 322 6.60 -14.81 -2.52
N TRP A 323 6.41 -14.86 -3.82
CA TRP A 323 5.86 -13.77 -4.62
C TRP A 323 4.58 -14.21 -5.31
N ILE A 324 3.47 -13.58 -4.99
CA ILE A 324 2.13 -13.93 -5.46
C ILE A 324 1.54 -12.74 -6.24
N ASN A 325 1.08 -12.98 -7.48
CA ASN A 325 0.43 -11.97 -8.32
C ASN A 325 1.26 -10.68 -8.52
N THR A 326 2.58 -10.81 -8.65
CA THR A 326 3.47 -9.66 -8.72
C THR A 326 3.45 -9.01 -10.10
N THR A 327 3.22 -7.70 -10.16
CA THR A 327 3.37 -6.88 -11.36
C THR A 327 4.83 -6.44 -11.50
N MET A 328 5.50 -6.83 -12.57
CA MET A 328 6.88 -6.46 -12.85
C MET A 328 6.94 -5.48 -14.01
N LYS A 329 7.07 -4.17 -13.74
CA LYS A 329 7.29 -3.13 -14.75
C LYS A 329 8.72 -3.19 -15.27
N VAL A 330 9.66 -3.53 -14.41
CA VAL A 330 11.05 -3.86 -14.74
C VAL A 330 11.25 -5.35 -14.48
N LEU A 331 11.73 -6.09 -15.47
CA LEU A 331 11.92 -7.55 -15.35
C LEU A 331 13.24 -7.89 -14.65
N PRO A 332 13.28 -8.91 -13.77
CA PRO A 332 14.50 -9.40 -13.16
C PRO A 332 15.39 -10.13 -14.18
N LYS A 333 16.60 -10.49 -13.78
CA LYS A 333 17.39 -11.47 -14.52
C LYS A 333 16.63 -12.79 -14.67
N ALA A 334 16.94 -13.57 -15.72
CA ALA A 334 16.19 -14.79 -16.06
C ALA A 334 16.16 -15.81 -14.91
N GLU A 335 17.25 -15.93 -14.15
CA GLU A 335 17.34 -16.82 -12.99
C GLU A 335 16.43 -16.37 -11.82
N GLY A 336 16.00 -15.12 -11.80
CA GLY A 336 15.16 -14.52 -10.76
C GLY A 336 15.87 -14.37 -9.40
N TRP A 337 16.71 -15.29 -9.02
CA TRP A 337 17.35 -15.42 -7.71
C TRP A 337 18.89 -15.40 -7.80
N SER A 338 19.55 -15.02 -6.72
CA SER A 338 21.01 -15.03 -6.58
C SER A 338 21.49 -15.94 -5.44
N ASP A 339 22.78 -16.22 -5.41
CA ASP A 339 23.48 -16.75 -4.24
C ASP A 339 24.02 -15.61 -3.35
N MET A 340 24.27 -15.93 -2.09
CA MET A 340 24.89 -15.02 -1.13
C MET A 340 26.08 -15.71 -0.44
N SER A 341 27.01 -16.22 -1.16
CA SER A 341 28.32 -16.75 -0.70
C SER A 341 28.34 -17.95 0.24
N GLU A 342 27.29 -18.29 0.95
CA GLU A 342 27.26 -19.37 1.93
C GLU A 342 26.62 -20.65 1.37
N THR A 343 26.85 -21.78 2.04
CA THR A 343 26.27 -23.09 1.68
C THR A 343 24.80 -23.21 2.06
N ILE A 344 24.00 -22.20 1.71
CA ILE A 344 22.58 -22.12 2.07
C ILE A 344 21.71 -22.62 0.93
N ILE A 345 20.72 -23.45 1.27
CA ILE A 345 19.60 -23.81 0.39
C ILE A 345 18.37 -23.11 0.97
N PRO A 346 17.71 -22.20 0.24
CA PRO A 346 16.49 -21.58 0.75
C PRO A 346 15.39 -22.63 0.96
N LYS A 347 14.61 -22.48 2.03
CA LYS A 347 13.46 -23.36 2.33
C LYS A 347 12.39 -23.22 1.25
N LEU A 348 12.13 -21.99 0.78
CA LEU A 348 11.26 -21.72 -0.35
C LEU A 348 11.54 -20.34 -0.96
N PHE A 349 12.07 -20.31 -2.18
CA PHE A 349 12.14 -19.12 -3.04
C PHE A 349 11.32 -19.40 -4.28
N ALA A 350 10.11 -18.80 -4.35
CA ALA A 350 9.15 -19.16 -5.37
C ALA A 350 8.22 -18.01 -5.78
N GLU A 351 7.62 -18.17 -6.96
CA GLU A 351 6.69 -17.21 -7.56
C GLU A 351 5.40 -17.91 -8.01
N TYR A 352 4.30 -17.14 -8.01
CA TYR A 352 3.05 -17.54 -8.65
C TYR A 352 2.42 -16.34 -9.35
N ASN A 353 2.00 -16.53 -10.60
CA ASN A 353 1.29 -15.54 -11.40
C ASN A 353 2.00 -14.18 -11.50
N SER A 354 3.34 -14.20 -11.61
CA SER A 354 4.12 -12.98 -11.93
C SER A 354 3.84 -12.54 -13.36
N HIS A 355 3.60 -11.25 -13.58
CA HIS A 355 3.20 -10.70 -14.86
C HIS A 355 3.77 -9.31 -15.09
N THR A 356 3.87 -8.90 -16.35
CA THR A 356 4.27 -7.54 -16.73
C THR A 356 3.12 -6.55 -16.49
N GLU A 357 3.39 -5.25 -16.56
CA GLU A 357 2.36 -4.21 -16.51
C GLU A 357 1.23 -4.42 -17.54
N SER A 358 1.54 -4.97 -18.70
CA SER A 358 0.53 -5.33 -19.71
C SER A 358 -0.23 -6.64 -19.43
N GLY A 359 0.00 -7.26 -18.26
CA GLY A 359 -0.63 -8.52 -17.85
C GLY A 359 -0.08 -9.78 -18.55
N MET A 360 1.02 -9.68 -19.30
CA MET A 360 1.66 -10.87 -19.87
C MET A 360 2.40 -11.64 -18.77
N ALA A 361 2.28 -12.97 -18.79
CA ALA A 361 3.02 -13.81 -17.85
C ALA A 361 4.53 -13.61 -18.02
N VAL A 362 5.25 -13.51 -16.91
CA VAL A 362 6.71 -13.50 -16.91
C VAL A 362 7.21 -14.92 -17.19
N ASP A 363 8.22 -15.04 -18.06
CA ASP A 363 8.86 -16.33 -18.31
C ASP A 363 9.72 -16.72 -17.09
N CYS A 364 9.24 -17.70 -16.34
CA CYS A 364 9.92 -18.26 -15.17
C CYS A 364 10.66 -19.58 -15.46
N SER A 365 10.81 -19.99 -16.72
CA SER A 365 11.39 -21.30 -17.09
C SER A 365 12.87 -21.43 -16.72
N ALA A 366 13.60 -20.31 -16.63
CA ALA A 366 15.03 -20.27 -16.29
C ALA A 366 15.29 -19.98 -14.81
N ARG A 367 14.26 -20.01 -13.94
CA ARG A 367 14.42 -19.70 -12.51
C ARG A 367 15.43 -20.64 -11.84
N LYS A 368 16.24 -20.05 -10.97
CA LYS A 368 17.34 -20.74 -10.29
C LYS A 368 16.85 -21.90 -9.43
N THR A 369 17.39 -23.08 -9.68
CA THR A 369 17.12 -24.32 -8.89
C THR A 369 18.34 -24.83 -8.16
N LYS A 370 19.54 -24.31 -8.46
CA LYS A 370 20.79 -24.74 -7.85
C LYS A 370 21.48 -23.55 -7.16
N TYR A 371 21.66 -23.66 -5.87
CA TYR A 371 22.39 -22.73 -5.00
C TYR A 371 23.74 -23.27 -4.59
N THR A 372 24.59 -22.48 -3.98
CA THR A 372 25.91 -22.93 -3.49
C THR A 372 25.77 -24.08 -2.50
N GLY A 373 24.74 -24.12 -1.68
CA GLY A 373 24.45 -25.23 -0.74
C GLY A 373 23.88 -26.48 -1.39
N GLY A 374 23.40 -26.41 -2.63
CA GLY A 374 22.80 -27.56 -3.32
C GLY A 374 21.60 -27.21 -4.20
N THR A 375 20.92 -28.25 -4.68
CA THR A 375 19.70 -28.10 -5.49
C THR A 375 18.48 -28.07 -4.58
N ILE A 376 17.54 -27.15 -4.86
CA ILE A 376 16.27 -27.06 -4.12
C ILE A 376 15.39 -28.29 -4.40
N PRO A 377 14.66 -28.79 -3.38
CA PRO A 377 13.77 -29.96 -3.54
C PRO A 377 12.34 -29.59 -4.00
N TYR A 378 12.10 -28.34 -4.41
CA TYR A 378 10.79 -27.80 -4.81
C TYR A 378 10.87 -27.07 -6.15
N SER A 379 9.72 -26.72 -6.72
CA SER A 379 9.64 -25.86 -7.90
C SER A 379 9.74 -24.38 -7.50
N PRO A 380 10.55 -23.55 -8.19
CA PRO A 380 10.56 -22.11 -7.97
C PRO A 380 9.31 -21.40 -8.56
N VAL A 381 8.41 -22.16 -9.20
CA VAL A 381 7.11 -21.70 -9.71
C VAL A 381 6.03 -22.54 -9.06
N LEU A 382 5.19 -21.91 -8.25
CA LEU A 382 4.12 -22.57 -7.50
C LEU A 382 2.92 -22.88 -8.43
N THR A 383 2.23 -23.96 -8.09
CA THR A 383 0.87 -24.20 -8.57
C THR A 383 -0.12 -23.27 -7.87
N GLN A 384 -1.34 -23.15 -8.40
CA GLN A 384 -2.42 -22.40 -7.76
C GLN A 384 -2.75 -22.93 -6.34
N GLU A 385 -2.75 -24.25 -6.17
CA GLU A 385 -2.99 -24.89 -4.89
C GLU A 385 -1.91 -24.54 -3.87
N GLU A 386 -0.63 -24.61 -4.24
CA GLU A 386 0.48 -24.23 -3.37
C GLU A 386 0.42 -22.73 -3.02
N ALA A 387 0.16 -21.86 -4.01
CA ALA A 387 0.07 -20.42 -3.81
C ALA A 387 -1.10 -20.02 -2.88
N SER A 388 -2.22 -20.75 -2.92
CA SER A 388 -3.40 -20.48 -2.09
C SER A 388 -3.15 -20.62 -0.57
N ARG A 389 -2.04 -21.21 -0.18
CA ARG A 389 -1.63 -21.33 1.24
C ARG A 389 -1.05 -20.05 1.82
N PHE A 390 -0.55 -19.14 0.96
CA PHE A 390 0.12 -17.90 1.38
C PHE A 390 -0.89 -16.74 1.50
N THR A 391 -1.94 -16.95 2.28
CA THR A 391 -2.91 -15.89 2.60
C THR A 391 -2.42 -15.08 3.79
N LEU A 392 -2.91 -13.83 3.90
CA LEU A 392 -2.62 -12.97 5.05
C LEU A 392 -2.91 -13.67 6.39
N GLU A 393 -4.06 -14.33 6.46
CA GLU A 393 -4.49 -15.06 7.65
C GLU A 393 -3.54 -16.20 8.00
N ASN A 394 -3.20 -17.06 7.04
CA ASN A 394 -2.29 -18.18 7.30
C ASN A 394 -0.90 -17.71 7.75
N VAL A 395 -0.39 -16.64 7.13
CA VAL A 395 0.96 -16.13 7.39
C VAL A 395 1.06 -15.40 8.73
N LEU A 396 0.06 -14.59 9.09
CA LEU A 396 0.18 -13.68 10.22
C LEU A 396 -0.70 -13.99 11.43
N SER A 397 -1.71 -14.87 11.32
CA SER A 397 -2.61 -15.12 12.47
C SER A 397 -1.87 -15.71 13.68
N GLY A 398 -0.90 -16.59 13.45
CA GLY A 398 -0.19 -17.26 14.53
C GLY A 398 -1.13 -17.98 15.50
N SER A 399 -0.69 -18.17 16.75
CA SER A 399 -1.51 -18.79 17.80
C SER A 399 -2.48 -17.83 18.51
N ASP A 400 -2.34 -16.53 18.26
CA ASP A 400 -3.12 -15.46 18.88
C ASP A 400 -4.18 -14.85 17.92
N SER A 401 -4.36 -15.46 16.76
CA SER A 401 -5.33 -15.05 15.74
C SER A 401 -5.24 -13.57 15.35
N TRP A 402 -4.00 -13.05 15.21
CA TRP A 402 -3.77 -11.66 14.85
C TRP A 402 -4.26 -11.36 13.43
N GLN A 403 -5.09 -10.33 13.30
CA GLN A 403 -5.70 -9.90 12.04
C GLN A 403 -5.32 -8.44 11.73
N PRO A 404 -4.13 -8.19 11.16
CA PRO A 404 -3.65 -6.83 10.93
C PRO A 404 -4.49 -6.02 9.94
N ALA A 405 -5.16 -6.66 8.98
CA ALA A 405 -6.02 -5.98 8.03
C ALA A 405 -7.19 -5.23 8.69
N LEU A 406 -7.67 -5.70 9.85
CA LEU A 406 -8.70 -4.99 10.60
C LEU A 406 -8.20 -3.70 11.23
N LEU A 407 -6.89 -3.59 11.47
CA LEU A 407 -6.27 -2.38 12.01
C LEU A 407 -6.08 -1.31 10.93
N THR A 408 -5.99 -1.71 9.67
CA THR A 408 -5.83 -0.81 8.52
C THR A 408 -7.16 -0.35 7.92
N GLU A 409 -8.29 -0.90 8.38
CA GLU A 409 -9.60 -0.43 7.92
C GLU A 409 -9.79 1.05 8.18
N GLN A 410 -10.37 1.71 7.20
CA GLN A 410 -10.65 3.14 7.26
C GLN A 410 -12.14 3.35 7.57
N ALA A 411 -12.43 4.27 8.46
CA ALA A 411 -13.80 4.73 8.62
C ALA A 411 -14.33 5.32 7.31
N ALA A 412 -15.62 5.18 7.07
CA ALA A 412 -16.27 5.77 5.90
C ALA A 412 -16.08 7.29 5.89
N ALA A 413 -15.88 7.87 4.70
CA ALA A 413 -15.77 9.31 4.56
C ALA A 413 -17.04 10.00 5.09
N PRO A 414 -16.92 11.01 5.97
CA PRO A 414 -18.07 11.76 6.44
C PRO A 414 -18.82 12.44 5.29
N VAL A 415 -20.14 12.56 5.40
CA VAL A 415 -20.94 13.36 4.47
C VAL A 415 -21.11 14.75 5.08
N LEU A 416 -20.38 15.71 4.52
CA LEU A 416 -20.31 17.07 5.04
C LEU A 416 -21.44 17.93 4.52
N THR A 417 -22.10 18.66 5.42
CA THR A 417 -23.07 19.71 5.11
C THR A 417 -22.63 21.02 5.74
N VAL A 418 -22.95 22.16 5.11
CA VAL A 418 -22.64 23.50 5.60
C VAL A 418 -23.92 24.29 5.84
N ASN A 419 -24.03 24.90 7.01
CA ASN A 419 -25.11 25.79 7.35
C ASN A 419 -24.54 27.09 7.96
N GLY A 420 -24.44 28.11 7.15
CA GLY A 420 -23.78 29.37 7.51
C GLY A 420 -22.30 29.12 7.81
N THR A 421 -21.87 29.37 9.05
CA THR A 421 -20.50 29.17 9.53
C THR A 421 -20.29 27.80 10.21
N THR A 422 -21.25 26.89 10.11
CA THR A 422 -21.17 25.58 10.77
C THR A 422 -21.05 24.46 9.75
N LEU A 423 -20.00 23.68 9.86
CA LEU A 423 -19.84 22.38 9.24
C LEU A 423 -20.55 21.34 10.10
N SER A 424 -21.24 20.37 9.51
CA SER A 424 -21.86 19.25 10.22
C SER A 424 -21.82 17.97 9.38
N TRP A 425 -21.77 16.83 10.04
CA TRP A 425 -21.75 15.50 9.40
C TRP A 425 -22.41 14.45 10.29
N ASN A 426 -22.64 13.27 9.75
CA ASN A 426 -23.25 12.15 10.49
C ASN A 426 -22.25 11.54 11.47
N ALA A 427 -22.73 11.17 12.66
CA ALA A 427 -21.96 10.41 13.65
C ALA A 427 -21.67 8.98 13.18
N SER A 428 -20.58 8.40 13.70
CA SER A 428 -20.24 7.00 13.55
C SER A 428 -19.60 6.47 14.86
N ASP A 429 -20.10 5.34 15.35
CA ASP A 429 -19.66 4.73 16.60
C ASP A 429 -18.26 4.08 16.54
N TYR A 430 -17.70 3.95 15.35
CA TYR A 430 -16.39 3.34 15.11
C TYR A 430 -15.31 4.32 14.67
N VAL A 431 -15.50 5.60 14.98
CA VAL A 431 -14.54 6.67 14.70
C VAL A 431 -13.85 7.11 15.99
N PHE A 432 -12.52 7.18 15.93
CA PHE A 432 -11.71 7.66 17.05
C PHE A 432 -11.85 9.17 17.25
N CYS A 433 -11.65 9.95 16.17
CA CYS A 433 -11.91 11.39 16.11
C CYS A 433 -12.09 11.82 14.65
N TYR A 434 -12.44 13.08 14.44
CA TYR A 434 -12.51 13.71 13.12
C TYR A 434 -11.42 14.77 13.00
N ALA A 435 -10.68 14.72 11.89
CA ALA A 435 -9.75 15.76 11.49
C ALA A 435 -10.46 16.77 10.59
N ILE A 436 -10.38 18.05 10.95
CA ILE A 436 -10.89 19.15 10.14
C ILE A 436 -9.78 19.63 9.23
N CYS A 437 -10.02 19.64 7.95
CA CYS A 437 -9.05 20.06 6.95
C CYS A 437 -9.51 21.34 6.26
N LYS A 438 -8.58 22.28 6.07
CA LYS A 438 -8.72 23.50 5.28
C LYS A 438 -7.73 23.46 4.13
N ASN A 439 -8.22 23.50 2.90
CA ASN A 439 -7.39 23.43 1.68
C ASN A 439 -6.45 22.19 1.66
N GLY A 440 -6.98 21.05 2.14
CA GLY A 440 -6.25 19.78 2.20
C GLY A 440 -5.29 19.62 3.40
N LYS A 441 -5.15 20.63 4.26
CA LYS A 441 -4.31 20.58 5.47
C LYS A 441 -5.15 20.44 6.73
N VAL A 442 -4.74 19.58 7.64
CA VAL A 442 -5.38 19.41 8.94
C VAL A 442 -5.16 20.67 9.78
N ILE A 443 -6.24 21.25 10.27
CA ILE A 443 -6.21 22.46 11.10
C ILE A 443 -6.70 22.23 12.53
N ASP A 444 -7.48 21.16 12.75
CA ASP A 444 -8.03 20.87 14.08
C ASP A 444 -8.55 19.41 14.15
N PHE A 445 -8.84 18.95 15.35
CA PHE A 445 -9.46 17.66 15.64
C PHE A 445 -10.66 17.83 16.57
N THR A 446 -11.68 16.98 16.39
CA THR A 446 -12.86 17.01 17.25
C THR A 446 -13.51 15.62 17.39
N ASN A 447 -14.19 15.38 18.51
CA ASN A 447 -15.09 14.24 18.70
C ASN A 447 -16.56 14.58 18.42
N GLU A 448 -16.84 15.85 18.20
CA GLU A 448 -18.18 16.32 17.84
C GLU A 448 -18.45 16.06 16.36
N THR A 449 -19.70 16.11 15.98
CA THR A 449 -20.14 16.00 14.57
C THR A 449 -20.46 17.34 13.91
N SER A 450 -19.93 18.40 14.49
CA SER A 450 -20.00 19.76 13.97
C SER A 450 -18.75 20.55 14.30
N TYR A 451 -18.46 21.56 13.47
CA TYR A 451 -17.32 22.45 13.65
C TYR A 451 -17.66 23.84 13.16
N THR A 452 -17.25 24.86 13.90
CA THR A 452 -17.44 26.25 13.49
C THR A 452 -16.30 26.70 12.59
N ILE A 453 -16.59 27.11 11.37
CA ILE A 453 -15.60 27.63 10.42
C ILE A 453 -14.88 28.84 11.07
N PRO A 454 -13.55 28.87 11.04
CA PRO A 454 -12.78 29.99 11.60
C PRO A 454 -13.18 31.34 10.96
N ALA A 455 -13.20 32.40 11.79
CA ALA A 455 -13.67 33.72 11.36
C ALA A 455 -12.80 34.38 10.27
N ASP A 456 -11.57 33.93 10.11
CA ASP A 456 -10.60 34.35 9.08
C ASP A 456 -10.69 33.53 7.78
N ALA A 457 -11.62 32.58 7.70
CA ALA A 457 -11.85 31.82 6.50
C ALA A 457 -12.45 32.70 5.37
N THR A 458 -12.04 32.43 4.16
CA THR A 458 -12.47 33.14 2.95
C THR A 458 -13.36 32.26 2.09
N ASP A 459 -14.07 32.86 1.14
CA ASP A 459 -14.95 32.15 0.20
C ASP A 459 -14.18 31.14 -0.70
N ASN A 460 -12.87 31.27 -0.80
CA ASN A 460 -12.01 30.36 -1.56
C ASN A 460 -11.50 29.17 -0.72
N ASP A 461 -11.69 29.18 0.59
CA ASP A 461 -11.24 28.08 1.43
C ASP A 461 -12.18 26.87 1.30
N VAL A 462 -11.61 25.73 1.06
CA VAL A 462 -12.29 24.44 0.94
C VAL A 462 -12.10 23.65 2.22
N PHE A 463 -13.21 23.27 2.84
CA PHE A 463 -13.20 22.43 4.03
C PHE A 463 -13.56 21.01 3.69
N THR A 464 -12.86 20.07 4.31
CA THR A 464 -13.18 18.64 4.34
C THR A 464 -13.01 18.10 5.74
N VAL A 465 -13.62 16.95 6.01
CA VAL A 465 -13.50 16.23 7.27
C VAL A 465 -13.04 14.82 6.97
N ARG A 466 -12.05 14.33 7.72
CA ARG A 466 -11.56 12.96 7.64
C ARG A 466 -11.83 12.24 8.96
N ALA A 467 -12.36 11.03 8.92
CA ALA A 467 -12.58 10.22 10.10
C ALA A 467 -11.35 9.36 10.40
N ALA A 468 -10.90 9.36 11.65
CA ALA A 468 -9.79 8.52 12.10
C ALA A 468 -10.30 7.17 12.59
N ASN A 469 -9.61 6.08 12.22
CA ASN A 469 -9.88 4.74 12.75
C ASN A 469 -9.34 4.56 14.18
N GLN A 470 -9.53 3.38 14.76
CA GLN A 470 -9.07 3.05 16.12
C GLN A 470 -7.54 3.21 16.33
N MET A 471 -6.73 3.13 15.27
CA MET A 471 -5.28 3.33 15.34
C MET A 471 -4.90 4.83 15.25
N GLY A 472 -5.83 5.69 14.92
CA GLY A 472 -5.62 7.10 14.61
C GLY A 472 -5.44 7.39 13.12
N GLY A 473 -5.38 6.37 12.27
CA GLY A 473 -5.19 6.56 10.82
C GLY A 473 -6.36 7.29 10.17
N LEU A 474 -6.07 8.33 9.37
CA LEU A 474 -7.09 9.15 8.72
C LEU A 474 -7.63 8.47 7.47
N GLY A 475 -8.96 8.34 7.39
CA GLY A 475 -9.68 7.85 6.22
C GLY A 475 -9.76 8.86 5.08
N GLN A 476 -10.57 8.53 4.07
CA GLN A 476 -10.80 9.42 2.92
C GLN A 476 -11.49 10.72 3.36
N PRO A 477 -11.19 11.84 2.70
CA PRO A 477 -11.87 13.10 2.97
C PRO A 477 -13.35 13.03 2.60
N SER A 478 -14.17 13.80 3.31
CA SER A 478 -15.55 14.07 2.96
C SER A 478 -15.67 14.74 1.58
N ASN A 479 -16.88 14.90 1.09
CA ASN A 479 -17.15 15.86 0.01
C ASN A 479 -16.65 17.25 0.40
N ASN A 480 -16.24 18.04 -0.61
CA ASN A 480 -15.75 19.40 -0.42
C ASN A 480 -16.88 20.36 -0.04
N SER A 481 -16.53 21.38 0.76
CA SER A 481 -17.46 22.44 1.12
C SER A 481 -16.71 23.77 1.25
N ASN A 482 -17.20 24.79 0.58
CA ASN A 482 -16.66 26.14 0.69
C ASN A 482 -17.24 26.85 1.91
N ALA A 483 -16.54 27.85 2.44
CA ALA A 483 -16.96 28.63 3.61
C ALA A 483 -18.34 29.31 3.46
N THR A 484 -18.85 29.47 2.25
CA THR A 484 -20.16 30.07 1.94
C THR A 484 -21.32 29.06 1.92
N GLY A 485 -21.07 27.78 2.15
CA GLY A 485 -22.11 26.75 2.10
C GLY A 485 -22.66 26.44 0.70
N ILE A 486 -22.01 26.93 -0.35
CA ILE A 486 -22.35 26.53 -1.71
C ILE A 486 -21.70 25.16 -1.94
N GLU A 487 -22.51 24.10 -1.92
CA GLU A 487 -22.06 22.81 -2.45
C GLU A 487 -21.54 23.07 -3.87
N GLN A 488 -20.26 22.81 -4.12
CA GLN A 488 -19.83 22.60 -5.50
C GLN A 488 -20.52 21.30 -5.94
N SER A 489 -21.70 21.44 -6.49
CA SER A 489 -22.32 20.40 -7.28
C SER A 489 -21.22 19.90 -8.23
N THR A 490 -20.88 18.62 -8.15
CA THR A 490 -20.18 17.92 -9.23
C THR A 490 -21.14 17.80 -10.40
N VAL A 491 -21.56 18.94 -10.95
CA VAL A 491 -22.10 19.00 -12.30
C VAL A 491 -20.94 18.49 -13.15
N ALA A 492 -21.15 17.37 -13.80
CA ALA A 492 -20.18 16.86 -14.76
C ALA A 492 -19.81 18.05 -15.67
N LYS A 493 -18.56 18.52 -15.52
CA LYS A 493 -18.08 19.68 -16.25
C LYS A 493 -18.26 19.39 -17.73
N GLU A 494 -19.11 20.13 -18.42
CA GLU A 494 -19.27 19.97 -19.86
C GLU A 494 -18.00 20.41 -20.56
N ILE A 495 -17.48 19.54 -21.43
CA ILE A 495 -16.32 19.87 -22.26
C ILE A 495 -16.78 20.86 -23.32
N VAL A 496 -16.24 22.07 -23.26
CA VAL A 496 -16.50 23.13 -24.24
C VAL A 496 -15.60 22.96 -25.46
N GLU A 497 -14.33 22.64 -25.25
CA GLU A 497 -13.36 22.49 -26.33
C GLU A 497 -12.26 21.50 -25.95
N ARG A 498 -11.78 20.70 -26.92
CA ARG A 498 -10.52 19.97 -26.85
C ARG A 498 -9.56 20.51 -27.88
N GLN A 499 -8.37 20.89 -27.43
CA GLN A 499 -7.28 21.36 -28.26
C GLN A 499 -6.18 20.32 -28.24
N TYR A 500 -5.65 19.98 -29.41
CA TYR A 500 -4.60 18.97 -29.57
C TYR A 500 -3.31 19.64 -30.01
N PHE A 501 -2.18 19.24 -29.45
CA PHE A 501 -0.87 19.74 -29.79
C PHE A 501 0.11 18.56 -29.96
N ASN A 502 1.04 18.68 -30.90
CA ASN A 502 2.15 17.74 -31.01
C ASN A 502 3.24 18.05 -29.96
N VAL A 503 4.28 17.23 -29.90
CA VAL A 503 5.42 17.38 -28.96
C VAL A 503 6.14 18.74 -29.06
N ASN A 504 6.04 19.42 -30.19
CA ASN A 504 6.66 20.74 -30.42
C ASN A 504 5.72 21.90 -30.03
N GLY A 505 4.55 21.60 -29.41
CA GLY A 505 3.56 22.60 -29.02
C GLY A 505 2.76 23.18 -30.18
N ILE A 506 2.82 22.58 -31.38
CA ILE A 506 2.07 23.04 -32.55
C ILE A 506 0.66 22.45 -32.47
N ARG A 507 -0.37 23.30 -32.59
CA ARG A 507 -1.78 22.88 -32.59
C ARG A 507 -2.06 22.01 -33.82
N ILE A 508 -2.70 20.86 -33.60
CA ILE A 508 -3.14 19.90 -34.63
C ILE A 508 -4.64 19.70 -34.53
N ASN A 509 -5.26 19.25 -35.59
CA ASN A 509 -6.73 19.09 -35.63
C ASN A 509 -7.22 17.84 -34.90
N ASN A 510 -6.39 16.77 -34.86
CA ASN A 510 -6.68 15.52 -34.17
C ASN A 510 -5.38 14.94 -33.61
N VAL A 511 -5.50 14.01 -32.66
CA VAL A 511 -4.34 13.24 -32.18
C VAL A 511 -3.66 12.51 -33.34
N GLY A 512 -2.35 12.70 -33.42
CA GLY A 512 -1.49 12.03 -34.41
C GLY A 512 -0.70 10.89 -33.78
N GLN A 513 -0.01 10.09 -34.61
CA GLN A 513 0.89 9.05 -34.13
C GLN A 513 2.03 9.66 -33.29
N GLY A 514 2.36 9.05 -32.16
CA GLY A 514 3.35 9.55 -31.21
C GLY A 514 2.74 10.29 -30.02
N LEU A 515 3.56 11.07 -29.30
CA LEU A 515 3.15 11.79 -28.12
C LEU A 515 2.34 13.05 -28.49
N ASN A 516 1.13 13.13 -27.96
CA ASN A 516 0.21 14.28 -28.12
C ASN A 516 -0.01 14.96 -26.76
N ILE A 517 -0.28 16.26 -26.79
CA ILE A 517 -0.72 17.03 -25.63
C ILE A 517 -2.17 17.41 -25.89
N ILE A 518 -3.08 16.96 -25.03
CA ILE A 518 -4.51 17.24 -25.11
C ILE A 518 -4.87 18.23 -24.02
N ARG A 519 -5.39 19.39 -24.44
CA ARG A 519 -5.88 20.43 -23.53
C ARG A 519 -7.40 20.43 -23.59
N THR A 520 -8.06 20.11 -22.49
CA THR A 520 -9.53 20.11 -22.38
C THR A 520 -9.97 21.35 -21.62
N ILE A 521 -10.84 22.13 -22.22
CA ILE A 521 -11.44 23.34 -21.65
C ILE A 521 -12.87 22.99 -21.26
N TYR A 522 -13.23 23.27 -20.02
CA TYR A 522 -14.55 22.98 -19.46
C TYR A 522 -15.44 24.26 -19.42
N SER A 523 -16.73 24.05 -19.26
CA SER A 523 -17.73 25.11 -19.20
C SER A 523 -17.54 26.12 -18.04
N ASP A 524 -16.82 25.71 -17.00
CA ASP A 524 -16.46 26.54 -15.86
C ASP A 524 -15.16 27.35 -16.06
N GLY A 525 -14.53 27.23 -17.24
CA GLY A 525 -13.28 27.90 -17.60
C GLY A 525 -12.02 27.16 -17.08
N THR A 526 -12.17 26.05 -16.36
CA THR A 526 -11.02 25.22 -15.96
C THR A 526 -10.41 24.50 -17.16
N ILE A 527 -9.13 24.18 -17.06
CA ILE A 527 -8.35 23.58 -18.15
C ILE A 527 -7.56 22.40 -17.60
N ASP A 528 -7.79 21.22 -18.18
CA ASP A 528 -6.93 20.05 -17.96
C ASP A 528 -5.98 19.86 -19.13
N THR A 529 -4.78 19.40 -18.83
CA THR A 529 -3.77 19.06 -19.85
C THR A 529 -3.22 17.67 -19.61
N VAL A 530 -3.41 16.77 -20.57
CA VAL A 530 -2.97 15.38 -20.52
C VAL A 530 -1.98 15.12 -21.65
N LYS A 531 -0.97 14.30 -21.39
CA LYS A 531 -0.08 13.77 -22.42
C LYS A 531 -0.52 12.37 -22.78
N GLU A 532 -0.80 12.13 -24.06
CA GLU A 532 -1.26 10.85 -24.58
C GLU A 532 -0.34 10.36 -25.69
N PHE A 533 0.05 9.09 -25.64
CA PHE A 533 0.85 8.49 -26.68
C PHE A 533 -0.03 7.59 -27.55
N VAL A 534 -0.18 7.97 -28.81
CA VAL A 534 -0.92 7.21 -29.82
C VAL A 534 0.08 6.35 -30.60
N LYS A 535 -0.12 5.04 -30.59
CA LYS A 535 0.74 4.04 -31.28
C LYS A 535 0.57 4.07 -32.79
#